data_ed0e7ba1bd79bcd29ea80d3c031e0df5
#
_entry.id   ed0e7ba1bd79bcd29ea80d3c031e0df5
#
_cell.length_a   1.000
_cell.length_b   1.000
_cell.length_c   1.000
_cell.angle_alpha   90.00
_cell.angle_beta   90.00
_cell.angle_gamma   90.00
#
_symmetry.space_group_name_H-M   'P 1'
#
loop_
_entity.id
_entity.type
_entity.pdbx_description
1 polymer ?
#
loop_
_entity_poly.entity_id
_entity_poly.type
_entity_poly.pdbx_seq_one_letter_code
_entity_poly.pdbx_strand_id
1 'polypeptide(L)'
;LAFFTEIHKKYRYPEYSGEKFMTEAVIYNRMANDGYKMRFYNDIVWIYEYRSDGLTKAGNSLFLNNPRGYGLWLKEKALFMNFSLIKRIKMYYTFSCDLIGKYSTKVIAECIGAPVVMIRALISIHTLGALIRRKR
;
A
#
# COMPACT_ATOMS: atom_id res chain seq x y z
N LEU A 1 11.26 -10.91 11.85
CA LEU A 1 11.98 -9.68 12.19
C LEU A 1 11.99 -9.51 13.70
N ALA A 2 13.16 -9.19 14.27
CA ALA A 2 13.32 -8.85 15.67
C ALA A 2 13.65 -7.35 15.79
N PHE A 3 13.07 -6.69 16.78
CA PHE A 3 13.29 -5.27 17.05
C PHE A 3 13.72 -5.06 18.48
N PHE A 4 14.51 -4.03 18.72
CA PHE A 4 14.63 -3.49 20.05
C PHE A 4 13.28 -2.87 20.46
N THR A 5 12.70 -3.35 21.56
CA THR A 5 11.38 -2.94 22.03
C THR A 5 11.23 -1.42 22.18
N GLU A 6 12.27 -0.74 22.67
CA GLU A 6 12.26 0.71 22.85
C GLU A 6 12.23 1.49 21.52
N ILE A 7 12.79 0.92 20.45
CA ILE A 7 12.68 1.51 19.11
C ILE A 7 11.28 1.28 18.56
N HIS A 8 10.79 0.04 18.63
CA HIS A 8 9.47 -0.32 18.09
C HIS A 8 8.33 0.47 18.76
N LYS A 9 8.41 0.73 20.06
CA LYS A 9 7.40 1.52 20.80
C LYS A 9 7.22 2.95 20.27
N LYS A 10 8.23 3.51 19.57
CA LYS A 10 8.13 4.85 18.99
C LYS A 10 7.24 4.88 17.74
N TYR A 11 7.01 3.72 17.12
CA TYR A 11 6.27 3.61 15.85
C TYR A 11 4.98 2.84 16.08
N ARG A 12 3.85 3.57 16.05
CA ARG A 12 2.52 2.97 16.15
C ARG A 12 1.93 2.73 14.77
N TYR A 13 1.22 1.63 14.61
CA TYR A 13 0.42 1.39 13.43
C TYR A 13 -0.75 2.37 13.40
N PRO A 14 -0.96 3.08 12.28
CA PRO A 14 -2.18 3.85 12.09
C PRO A 14 -3.40 2.92 12.05
N GLU A 15 -4.45 3.31 12.74
CA GLU A 15 -5.70 2.59 12.76
C GLU A 15 -6.76 3.36 12.00
N TYR A 16 -7.50 2.67 11.14
CA TYR A 16 -8.60 3.24 10.38
C TYR A 16 -9.89 2.49 10.70
N SER A 17 -10.94 3.22 11.05
CA SER A 17 -12.24 2.63 11.32
C SER A 17 -12.73 1.82 10.11
N GLY A 18 -13.12 0.57 10.37
CA GLY A 18 -13.58 -0.38 9.35
C GLY A 18 -12.48 -1.13 8.60
N GLU A 19 -11.19 -0.81 8.80
CA GLU A 19 -10.05 -1.55 8.24
C GLU A 19 -9.42 -2.47 9.29
N LYS A 20 -9.05 -3.67 8.87
CA LYS A 20 -8.51 -4.72 9.75
C LYS A 20 -7.07 -5.12 9.41
N PHE A 21 -6.48 -4.44 8.42
CA PHE A 21 -5.13 -4.76 7.95
C PHE A 21 -4.34 -3.49 7.67
N MET A 22 -3.11 -3.48 8.18
CA MET A 22 -2.07 -2.51 7.84
C MET A 22 -0.79 -3.29 7.56
N THR A 23 -0.13 -2.99 6.45
CA THR A 23 1.15 -3.63 6.13
C THR A 23 2.25 -3.17 7.08
N GLU A 24 3.04 -4.12 7.57
CA GLU A 24 4.22 -3.86 8.41
C GLU A 24 5.24 -2.93 7.73
N ALA A 25 5.25 -2.91 6.41
CA ALA A 25 6.13 -2.05 5.62
C ALA A 25 5.98 -0.56 5.94
N VAL A 26 4.84 -0.10 6.48
CA VAL A 26 4.64 1.28 6.97
C VAL A 26 5.65 1.58 8.08
N ILE A 27 5.72 0.71 9.10
CA ILE A 27 6.63 0.90 10.22
C ILE A 27 8.09 0.78 9.77
N TYR A 28 8.40 -0.21 8.93
CA TYR A 28 9.78 -0.41 8.44
C TYR A 28 10.27 0.76 7.60
N ASN A 29 9.41 1.32 6.76
CA ASN A 29 9.75 2.50 5.95
C ASN A 29 9.99 3.73 6.84
N ARG A 30 9.21 3.92 7.89
CA ARG A 30 9.40 5.02 8.85
C ARG A 30 10.72 4.87 9.61
N MET A 31 11.00 3.66 10.14
CA MET A 31 12.27 3.38 10.80
C MET A 31 13.47 3.62 9.87
N ALA A 32 13.39 3.13 8.63
CA ALA A 32 14.46 3.34 7.66
C ALA A 32 14.65 4.82 7.31
N ASN A 33 13.57 5.58 7.17
CA ASN A 33 13.61 7.02 6.95
C ASN A 33 14.28 7.77 8.11
N ASP A 34 14.08 7.31 9.34
CA ASP A 34 14.71 7.88 10.55
C ASP A 34 16.15 7.37 10.76
N GLY A 35 16.70 6.65 9.80
CA GLY A 35 18.11 6.23 9.79
C GLY A 35 18.40 4.90 10.48
N TYR A 36 17.38 4.18 10.98
CA TYR A 36 17.59 2.84 11.54
C TYR A 36 17.97 1.86 10.44
N LYS A 37 18.97 1.01 10.72
CA LYS A 37 19.48 0.01 9.78
C LYS A 37 18.95 -1.37 10.13
N MET A 38 18.60 -2.13 9.11
CA MET A 38 18.25 -3.55 9.22
C MET A 38 19.52 -4.38 9.13
N ARG A 39 19.69 -5.34 10.03
CA ARG A 39 20.77 -6.33 9.98
C ARG A 39 20.18 -7.70 9.65
N PHE A 40 20.80 -8.38 8.71
CA PHE A 40 20.43 -9.74 8.33
C PHE A 40 21.37 -10.73 9.02
N TYR A 41 20.81 -11.85 9.47
CA TYR A 41 21.52 -12.97 10.06
C TYR A 41 21.18 -14.22 9.26
N ASN A 42 22.16 -15.12 9.11
CA ASN A 42 21.97 -16.40 8.42
C ASN A 42 21.44 -17.52 9.34
N ASP A 43 21.18 -17.19 10.60
CA ASP A 43 20.66 -18.16 11.55
C ASP A 43 19.15 -18.35 11.40
N ILE A 44 18.68 -19.59 11.60
CA ILE A 44 17.24 -19.88 11.63
C ILE A 44 16.73 -19.45 13.00
N VAL A 45 16.12 -18.26 13.04
CA VAL A 45 15.55 -17.68 14.29
C VAL A 45 14.05 -17.91 14.43
N TRP A 46 13.41 -18.41 13.39
CA TRP A 46 11.97 -18.66 13.35
C TRP A 46 11.62 -19.71 12.32
N ILE A 47 10.80 -20.70 12.73
CA ILE A 47 10.16 -21.67 11.86
C ILE A 47 8.66 -21.40 11.91
N TYR A 48 8.01 -21.27 10.76
CA TYR A 48 6.56 -21.07 10.71
C TYR A 48 5.91 -22.01 9.69
N GLU A 49 4.68 -22.39 9.98
CA GLU A 49 3.87 -23.24 9.13
C GLU A 49 2.84 -22.41 8.36
N TYR A 50 2.76 -22.66 7.06
CA TYR A 50 1.75 -22.04 6.22
C TYR A 50 0.38 -22.67 6.46
N ARG A 51 -0.55 -21.89 6.98
CA ARG A 51 -1.92 -22.31 7.18
C ARG A 51 -2.77 -22.01 5.95
N SER A 52 -3.70 -22.92 5.62
CA SER A 52 -4.62 -22.74 4.48
C SER A 52 -5.60 -21.56 4.64
N ASP A 53 -5.85 -21.14 5.89
CA ASP A 53 -6.70 -20.01 6.30
C ASP A 53 -5.90 -18.74 6.68
N GLY A 54 -4.57 -18.75 6.47
CA GLY A 54 -3.68 -17.65 6.87
C GLY A 54 -3.80 -16.40 5.99
N LEU A 55 -3.44 -15.25 6.56
CA LEU A 55 -3.44 -13.94 5.86
C LEU A 55 -2.61 -13.95 4.58
N THR A 56 -1.54 -14.74 4.51
CA THR A 56 -0.70 -14.87 3.32
C THR A 56 -1.49 -15.34 2.10
N LYS A 57 -2.49 -16.20 2.29
CA LYS A 57 -3.37 -16.69 1.21
C LYS A 57 -4.31 -15.59 0.68
N ALA A 58 -4.66 -14.63 1.51
CA ALA A 58 -5.50 -13.52 1.10
C ALA A 58 -4.81 -12.58 0.09
N GLY A 59 -3.46 -12.56 0.06
CA GLY A 59 -2.68 -11.82 -0.94
C GLY A 59 -3.13 -10.38 -1.13
N ASN A 60 -3.30 -9.96 -2.38
CA ASN A 60 -3.71 -8.60 -2.73
C ASN A 60 -5.07 -8.19 -2.15
N SER A 61 -5.95 -9.13 -1.82
CA SER A 61 -7.26 -8.80 -1.27
C SER A 61 -7.17 -8.07 0.08
N LEU A 62 -6.08 -8.29 0.85
CA LEU A 62 -5.81 -7.55 2.08
C LEU A 62 -5.69 -6.04 1.81
N PHE A 63 -4.96 -5.65 0.77
CA PHE A 63 -4.82 -4.25 0.38
C PHE A 63 -6.12 -3.68 -0.19
N LEU A 64 -6.81 -4.44 -1.04
CA LEU A 64 -8.06 -4.01 -1.67
C LEU A 64 -9.20 -3.84 -0.67
N ASN A 65 -9.19 -4.55 0.45
CA ASN A 65 -10.18 -4.44 1.52
C ASN A 65 -9.84 -3.35 2.55
N ASN A 66 -8.61 -2.81 2.50
CA ASN A 66 -8.11 -1.83 3.45
C ASN A 66 -7.45 -0.65 2.69
N PRO A 67 -8.24 0.12 1.93
CA PRO A 67 -7.73 1.10 0.97
C PRO A 67 -7.01 2.29 1.62
N ARG A 68 -7.36 2.67 2.86
CA ARG A 68 -6.69 3.77 3.59
C ARG A 68 -5.29 3.34 4.00
N GLY A 69 -5.16 2.13 4.57
CA GLY A 69 -3.86 1.56 4.90
C GLY A 69 -2.99 1.34 3.67
N TYR A 70 -3.57 0.86 2.58
CA TYR A 70 -2.89 0.72 1.29
C TYR A 70 -2.41 2.07 0.74
N GLY A 71 -3.29 3.07 0.71
CA GLY A 71 -2.95 4.43 0.26
C GLY A 71 -1.88 5.09 1.12
N LEU A 72 -1.94 4.94 2.44
CA LEU A 72 -0.91 5.44 3.36
C LEU A 72 0.46 4.84 3.06
N TRP A 73 0.52 3.50 2.95
CA TRP A 73 1.78 2.81 2.62
C TRP A 73 2.40 3.33 1.33
N LEU A 74 1.60 3.48 0.27
CA LEU A 74 2.08 3.98 -1.02
C LEU A 74 2.54 5.43 -0.95
N LYS A 75 1.81 6.29 -0.23
CA LYS A 75 2.19 7.71 -0.04
C LYS A 75 3.53 7.85 0.68
N GLU A 76 3.69 7.16 1.81
CA GLU A 76 4.93 7.22 2.58
C GLU A 76 6.09 6.63 1.80
N LYS A 77 5.88 5.50 1.11
CA LYS A 77 6.89 4.93 0.21
C LYS A 77 7.33 5.92 -0.87
N ALA A 78 6.37 6.62 -1.51
CA ALA A 78 6.67 7.59 -2.54
C ALA A 78 7.43 8.83 -1.99
N LEU A 79 7.14 9.21 -0.75
CA LEU A 79 7.82 10.31 -0.05
C LEU A 79 9.25 9.92 0.33
N PHE A 80 9.42 8.82 1.07
CA PHE A 80 10.72 8.41 1.62
C PHE A 80 11.70 7.95 0.54
N MET A 81 11.20 7.35 -0.55
CA MET A 81 12.03 6.96 -1.69
C MET A 81 12.14 8.04 -2.77
N ASN A 82 11.70 9.27 -2.51
CA ASN A 82 11.77 10.40 -3.43
C ASN A 82 11.29 10.06 -4.86
N PHE A 83 10.08 9.48 -4.98
CA PHE A 83 9.53 9.11 -6.28
C PHE A 83 9.42 10.33 -7.19
N SER A 84 9.95 10.19 -8.42
CA SER A 84 9.74 11.18 -9.49
C SER A 84 8.25 11.33 -9.81
N LEU A 85 7.88 12.46 -10.43
CA LEU A 85 6.49 12.74 -10.82
C LEU A 85 5.88 11.58 -11.63
N ILE A 86 6.63 11.03 -12.57
CA ILE A 86 6.18 9.90 -13.41
C ILE A 86 5.88 8.66 -12.55
N LYS A 87 6.75 8.34 -11.59
CA LYS A 87 6.55 7.21 -10.66
C LYS A 87 5.32 7.44 -9.78
N ARG A 88 5.08 8.68 -9.32
CA ARG A 88 3.89 9.04 -8.54
C ARG A 88 2.61 8.88 -9.37
N ILE A 89 2.59 9.36 -10.61
CA ILE A 89 1.44 9.20 -11.52
C ILE A 89 1.15 7.72 -11.78
N LYS A 90 2.17 6.90 -12.05
CA LYS A 90 2.01 5.45 -12.19
C LYS A 90 1.43 4.81 -10.93
N MET A 91 1.91 5.19 -9.76
CA MET A 91 1.40 4.72 -8.48
C MET A 91 -0.09 5.07 -8.30
N TYR A 92 -0.48 6.32 -8.58
CA TYR A 92 -1.88 6.74 -8.52
C TYR A 92 -2.75 5.97 -9.51
N TYR A 93 -2.25 5.74 -10.73
CA TYR A 93 -2.94 4.95 -11.75
C TYR A 93 -3.17 3.52 -11.27
N THR A 94 -2.12 2.80 -10.84
CA THR A 94 -2.24 1.42 -10.36
C THR A 94 -3.20 1.34 -9.18
N PHE A 95 -3.03 2.20 -8.15
CA PHE A 95 -3.92 2.25 -7.00
C PHE A 95 -5.40 2.46 -7.39
N SER A 96 -5.64 3.35 -8.36
CA SER A 96 -7.01 3.62 -8.84
C SER A 96 -7.59 2.43 -9.59
N CYS A 97 -6.80 1.75 -10.42
CA CYS A 97 -7.22 0.55 -11.16
C CYS A 97 -7.52 -0.62 -10.22
N ASP A 98 -6.75 -0.78 -9.15
CA ASP A 98 -6.94 -1.84 -8.16
C ASP A 98 -8.25 -1.68 -7.39
N LEU A 99 -8.72 -0.45 -7.19
CA LEU A 99 -9.87 -0.12 -6.35
C LEU A 99 -11.14 0.26 -7.13
N ILE A 100 -11.03 0.48 -8.45
CA ILE A 100 -12.18 0.78 -9.31
C ILE A 100 -13.21 -0.36 -9.26
N GLY A 101 -14.48 0.00 -9.22
CA GLY A 101 -15.60 -0.97 -9.10
C GLY A 101 -15.91 -1.40 -7.68
N LYS A 102 -14.99 -1.17 -6.73
CA LYS A 102 -15.21 -1.47 -5.31
C LYS A 102 -15.45 -0.21 -4.47
N TYR A 103 -14.81 0.90 -4.82
CA TYR A 103 -14.91 2.17 -4.12
C TYR A 103 -15.21 3.31 -5.09
N SER A 104 -15.88 4.36 -4.57
CA SER A 104 -16.13 5.57 -5.36
C SER A 104 -14.82 6.32 -5.62
N THR A 105 -14.77 7.07 -6.73
CA THR A 105 -13.60 7.90 -7.10
C THR A 105 -13.20 8.86 -5.97
N LYS A 106 -14.17 9.37 -5.20
CA LYS A 106 -13.92 10.26 -4.06
C LYS A 106 -13.16 9.52 -2.96
N VAL A 107 -13.60 8.32 -2.59
CA VAL A 107 -12.93 7.49 -1.57
C VAL A 107 -11.52 7.12 -2.02
N ILE A 108 -11.34 6.72 -3.29
CA ILE A 108 -10.00 6.39 -3.84
C ILE A 108 -9.07 7.61 -3.73
N ALA A 109 -9.55 8.79 -4.10
CA ALA A 109 -8.78 10.04 -4.02
C ALA A 109 -8.38 10.40 -2.58
N GLU A 110 -9.31 10.27 -1.64
CA GLU A 110 -9.06 10.52 -0.20
C GLU A 110 -8.01 9.54 0.36
N CYS A 111 -8.13 8.25 0.06
CA CYS A 111 -7.20 7.22 0.55
C CYS A 111 -5.76 7.47 0.10
N ILE A 112 -5.55 7.86 -1.15
CA ILE A 112 -4.19 8.11 -1.69
C ILE A 112 -3.75 9.57 -1.50
N GLY A 113 -4.64 10.47 -1.07
CA GLY A 113 -4.35 11.90 -0.89
C GLY A 113 -4.10 12.63 -2.21
N ALA A 114 -4.89 12.33 -3.23
CA ALA A 114 -4.79 12.92 -4.56
C ALA A 114 -6.05 13.72 -4.92
N PRO A 115 -5.96 14.73 -5.81
CA PRO A 115 -7.15 15.43 -6.29
C PRO A 115 -8.13 14.49 -7.00
N VAL A 116 -9.41 14.59 -6.67
CA VAL A 116 -10.48 13.75 -7.27
C VAL A 116 -10.50 13.83 -8.79
N VAL A 117 -10.25 15.04 -9.34
CA VAL A 117 -10.20 15.27 -10.80
C VAL A 117 -9.10 14.44 -11.44
N MET A 118 -7.92 14.38 -10.81
CA MET A 118 -6.79 13.57 -11.31
C MET A 118 -7.13 12.09 -11.29
N ILE A 119 -7.68 11.58 -10.19
CA ILE A 119 -8.07 10.16 -10.09
C ILE A 119 -9.15 9.83 -11.13
N ARG A 120 -10.12 10.72 -11.35
CA ARG A 120 -11.15 10.56 -12.39
C ARG A 120 -10.53 10.48 -13.78
N ALA A 121 -9.58 11.34 -14.12
CA ALA A 121 -8.87 11.31 -15.39
C ALA A 121 -8.10 9.98 -15.59
N LEU A 122 -7.38 9.51 -14.57
CA LEU A 122 -6.65 8.25 -14.63
C LEU A 122 -7.57 7.05 -14.83
N ILE A 123 -8.72 7.02 -14.14
CA ILE A 123 -9.76 5.99 -14.30
C ILE A 123 -10.34 6.03 -15.72
N SER A 124 -10.62 7.21 -16.28
CA SER A 124 -11.14 7.35 -17.64
C SER A 124 -10.16 6.82 -18.68
N ILE A 125 -8.86 7.08 -18.53
CA ILE A 125 -7.81 6.54 -19.41
C ILE A 125 -7.80 5.00 -19.33
N HIS A 126 -7.93 4.43 -18.15
CA HIS A 126 -7.98 2.98 -17.95
C HIS A 126 -9.17 2.35 -18.68
N THR A 127 -10.38 2.91 -18.48
CA THR A 127 -11.62 2.41 -19.09
C THR A 127 -11.62 2.51 -20.60
N LEU A 128 -11.14 3.64 -21.16
CA LEU A 128 -10.99 3.81 -22.60
C LEU A 128 -10.00 2.80 -23.19
N GLY A 129 -8.85 2.61 -22.55
CA GLY A 129 -7.87 1.61 -22.97
C GLY A 129 -8.40 0.18 -22.93
N ALA A 130 -9.27 -0.15 -21.98
CA ALA A 130 -9.94 -1.45 -21.90
C ALA A 130 -10.97 -1.64 -23.03
N LEU A 131 -11.73 -0.59 -23.38
CA LEU A 131 -12.70 -0.62 -24.47
C LEU A 131 -12.03 -0.81 -25.84
N ILE A 132 -10.91 -0.14 -26.07
CA ILE A 132 -10.14 -0.28 -27.32
C ILE A 132 -9.58 -1.69 -27.49
N ARG A 133 -9.05 -2.30 -26.39
CA ARG A 133 -8.53 -3.67 -26.41
C ARG A 133 -9.60 -4.73 -26.64
N ARG A 134 -10.83 -4.47 -26.22
CA ARG A 134 -11.97 -5.41 -26.40
C ARG A 134 -12.52 -5.42 -27.83
N LYS A 135 -12.23 -4.39 -28.63
CA LYS A 135 -12.66 -4.28 -30.04
C LYS A 135 -11.64 -4.82 -31.05
N ARG A 136 -10.47 -5.24 -30.59
CA ARG A 136 -9.45 -5.96 -31.40
C ARG A 136 -9.49 -7.44 -31.10
#